data_87447763748d4c2c0767a295c7963d72
#
_entry.id   87447763748d4c2c0767a295c7963d72
#
_cell.length_a   1.000
_cell.length_b   1.000
_cell.length_c   1.000
_cell.angle_alpha   90.00
_cell.angle_beta   90.00
_cell.angle_gamma   90.00
#
_symmetry.space_group_name_H-M   'P 1'
#
loop_
_entity.id
_entity.type
_entity.pdbx_description
1 polymer ?
#
loop_
_entity_poly.entity_id
_entity_poly.type
_entity_poly.pdbx_seq_one_letter_code
_entity_poly.pdbx_strand_id
1 'polypeptide(L)'
;VEVIPKGDASKSFELTIVPVQECKYPTNKLIFKNKLGVEEDLWFFKKSTHNISTKRESYRANTLPNYLTGGLSQHSHASYNVNGKKTMTLNTGFIPESFKENIKQLMLSEKVWIMVGDDKLPITIKDSDMELKTSINEKLINYEIEIEFAYDIINNIG
;
A
#
# COMPACT_ATOMS: atom_id res chain seq x y z
N VAL A 1 -22.33 -4.34 21.46
CA VAL A 1 -23.50 -4.14 20.56
C VAL A 1 -24.19 -5.48 20.40
N GLU A 2 -25.43 -5.57 20.81
CA GLU A 2 -26.23 -6.76 20.67
C GLU A 2 -27.00 -6.67 19.35
N VAL A 3 -26.79 -7.62 18.44
CA VAL A 3 -27.54 -7.74 17.19
C VAL A 3 -28.47 -8.94 17.32
N ILE A 4 -29.76 -8.68 17.37
CA ILE A 4 -30.80 -9.71 17.44
C ILE A 4 -31.33 -9.96 16.04
N PRO A 5 -31.02 -11.11 15.41
CA PRO A 5 -31.60 -11.47 14.12
C PRO A 5 -33.10 -11.80 14.28
N LYS A 6 -33.90 -11.33 13.35
CA LYS A 6 -35.34 -11.54 13.34
C LYS A 6 -35.66 -13.04 13.10
N GLY A 7 -36.07 -13.77 14.15
CA GLY A 7 -36.63 -15.11 14.03
C GLY A 7 -35.81 -16.29 14.53
N ASP A 8 -34.69 -16.07 15.23
CA ASP A 8 -33.89 -17.16 15.80
C ASP A 8 -33.33 -16.78 17.16
N ALA A 9 -32.87 -17.79 17.93
CA ALA A 9 -32.28 -17.58 19.25
C ALA A 9 -31.22 -16.46 19.22
N SER A 10 -31.28 -15.53 20.17
CA SER A 10 -30.38 -14.38 20.29
C SER A 10 -28.91 -14.80 20.24
N LYS A 11 -28.24 -14.47 19.12
CA LYS A 11 -26.78 -14.60 19.03
C LYS A 11 -26.17 -13.29 19.50
N SER A 12 -25.47 -13.31 20.62
CA SER A 12 -24.68 -12.19 21.09
C SER A 12 -23.31 -12.19 20.40
N PHE A 13 -22.90 -11.04 19.89
CA PHE A 13 -21.55 -10.83 19.38
C PHE A 13 -20.81 -9.90 20.33
N GLU A 14 -19.66 -10.33 20.81
CA GLU A 14 -18.78 -9.47 21.58
C GLU A 14 -17.92 -8.62 20.62
N LEU A 15 -18.07 -7.31 20.69
CA LEU A 15 -17.23 -6.37 19.97
C LEU A 15 -16.25 -5.73 20.94
N THR A 16 -14.99 -6.10 20.85
CA THR A 16 -13.93 -5.50 21.66
C THR A 16 -13.32 -4.32 20.90
N ILE A 17 -13.45 -3.12 21.43
CA ILE A 17 -12.82 -1.91 20.89
C ILE A 17 -11.56 -1.64 21.69
N VAL A 18 -10.40 -1.77 21.03
CA VAL A 18 -9.10 -1.47 21.63
C VAL A 18 -8.66 -0.08 21.17
N PRO A 19 -8.59 0.93 22.04
CA PRO A 19 -8.09 2.25 21.68
C PRO A 19 -6.58 2.18 21.43
N VAL A 20 -6.13 2.64 20.27
CA VAL A 20 -4.72 2.79 19.95
C VAL A 20 -4.30 4.23 20.22
N GLN A 21 -3.46 4.43 21.24
CA GLN A 21 -2.94 5.75 21.61
C GLN A 21 -1.71 6.10 20.76
N GLU A 22 -1.87 6.22 19.46
CA GLU A 22 -0.82 6.61 18.55
C GLU A 22 -1.29 7.79 17.68
N CYS A 23 -0.94 9.01 18.07
CA CYS A 23 -1.34 10.24 17.38
C CYS A 23 -0.17 10.95 16.69
N LYS A 24 1.03 10.34 16.64
CA LYS A 24 2.23 10.97 16.05
C LYS A 24 2.23 10.94 14.53
N TYR A 25 1.66 9.89 13.94
CA TYR A 25 1.67 9.66 12.50
C TYR A 25 0.25 9.53 11.96
N PRO A 26 0.00 9.94 10.70
CA PRO A 26 -1.29 9.71 10.07
C PRO A 26 -1.52 8.20 9.93
N THR A 27 -2.73 7.77 10.28
CA THR A 27 -3.14 6.38 10.15
C THR A 27 -3.46 6.07 8.69
N ASN A 28 -3.05 4.88 8.24
CA ASN A 28 -3.39 4.39 6.91
C ASN A 28 -4.31 3.18 7.05
N LYS A 29 -5.40 3.18 6.30
CA LYS A 29 -6.39 2.11 6.29
C LYS A 29 -6.28 1.33 5.00
N LEU A 30 -6.01 0.03 5.08
CA LEU A 30 -6.16 -0.89 3.97
C LEU A 30 -7.51 -1.60 4.05
N ILE A 31 -8.12 -1.83 2.90
CA ILE A 31 -9.32 -2.63 2.73
C ILE A 31 -8.96 -3.78 1.82
N PHE A 32 -9.29 -4.99 2.20
CA PHE A 32 -9.01 -6.17 1.39
C PHE A 32 -10.19 -7.15 1.41
N LYS A 33 -10.27 -8.02 0.41
CA LYS A 33 -11.24 -9.10 0.41
C LYS A 33 -10.68 -10.31 1.14
N ASN A 34 -11.35 -10.72 2.21
CA ASN A 34 -11.00 -11.91 2.97
C ASN A 34 -11.42 -13.20 2.24
N LYS A 35 -11.05 -14.37 2.79
CA LYS A 35 -11.38 -15.69 2.24
C LYS A 35 -12.88 -15.98 2.06
N LEU A 36 -13.74 -15.21 2.72
CA LEU A 36 -15.20 -15.29 2.61
C LEU A 36 -15.77 -14.34 1.55
N GLY A 37 -14.93 -13.53 0.90
CA GLY A 37 -15.32 -12.53 -0.10
C GLY A 37 -15.86 -11.22 0.50
N VAL A 38 -15.79 -11.05 1.82
CA VAL A 38 -16.21 -9.85 2.53
C VAL A 38 -15.04 -8.87 2.60
N GLU A 39 -15.33 -7.57 2.54
CA GLU A 39 -14.33 -6.52 2.77
C GLU A 39 -13.99 -6.43 4.25
N GLU A 40 -12.71 -6.42 4.55
CA GLU A 40 -12.15 -6.32 5.89
C GLU A 40 -11.14 -5.18 5.95
N ASP A 41 -11.13 -4.46 7.08
CA ASP A 41 -10.29 -3.31 7.30
C ASP A 41 -9.06 -3.67 8.13
N LEU A 42 -7.87 -3.20 7.70
CA LEU A 42 -6.66 -3.29 8.49
C LEU A 42 -6.01 -1.90 8.61
N TRP A 43 -5.67 -1.51 9.83
CA TRP A 43 -5.15 -0.20 10.15
C TRP A 43 -3.64 -0.25 10.44
N PHE A 44 -2.92 0.75 9.91
CA PHE A 44 -1.48 0.93 10.09
C PHE A 44 -1.24 2.27 10.79
N PHE A 45 -0.65 2.23 11.97
CA PHE A 45 -0.55 3.38 12.86
C PHE A 45 0.85 3.98 12.91
N LYS A 46 1.87 3.27 12.41
CA LYS A 46 3.25 3.73 12.41
C LYS A 46 3.59 4.57 11.18
N LYS A 47 4.79 5.13 11.20
CA LYS A 47 5.31 5.94 10.10
C LYS A 47 5.27 5.15 8.80
N SER A 48 4.68 5.73 7.77
CA SER A 48 4.75 5.25 6.39
C SER A 48 5.88 5.95 5.64
N THR A 49 6.50 5.23 4.69
CA THR A 49 7.53 5.77 3.79
C THR A 49 7.03 5.68 2.36
N HIS A 50 7.14 6.78 1.62
CA HIS A 50 6.74 6.84 0.20
C HIS A 50 7.99 6.82 -0.67
N ASN A 51 7.96 5.98 -1.70
CA ASN A 51 8.99 5.90 -2.73
C ASN A 51 8.38 6.05 -4.11
N ILE A 52 9.15 6.62 -5.04
CA ILE A 52 8.78 6.73 -6.45
C ILE A 52 9.89 6.06 -7.25
N SER A 53 9.55 5.05 -8.02
CA SER A 53 10.43 4.39 -8.98
C SER A 53 10.06 4.87 -10.39
N THR A 54 11.04 5.31 -11.17
CA THR A 54 10.81 5.78 -12.53
C THR A 54 11.54 4.88 -13.53
N LYS A 55 10.81 4.44 -14.56
CA LYS A 55 11.38 3.76 -15.71
C LYS A 55 11.40 4.74 -16.90
N ARG A 56 12.57 4.91 -17.50
CA ARG A 56 12.76 5.81 -18.65
C ARG A 56 13.25 5.03 -19.83
N GLU A 57 12.65 5.30 -20.98
CA GLU A 57 13.12 4.83 -22.27
C GLU A 57 13.61 6.03 -23.08
N SER A 58 14.80 5.92 -23.65
CA SER A 58 15.43 7.00 -24.38
C SER A 58 15.91 6.52 -25.74
N TYR A 59 15.92 7.42 -26.69
CA TYR A 59 16.53 7.20 -28.01
C TYR A 59 17.53 8.30 -28.33
N ARG A 60 18.48 7.97 -29.19
CA ARG A 60 19.43 8.97 -29.72
C ARG A 60 18.76 9.74 -30.83
N ALA A 61 18.57 11.05 -30.62
CA ALA A 61 18.09 11.94 -31.66
C ALA A 61 19.11 12.04 -32.80
N ASN A 62 18.64 12.06 -34.04
CA ASN A 62 19.53 12.14 -35.24
C ASN A 62 19.97 13.59 -35.53
N THR A 63 20.02 14.43 -34.53
CA THR A 63 20.51 15.82 -34.59
C THR A 63 21.97 15.85 -34.19
N LEU A 64 22.85 16.10 -35.16
CA LEU A 64 24.23 16.47 -34.88
C LEU A 64 24.23 17.85 -34.22
N PRO A 65 24.86 18.02 -33.04
CA PRO A 65 24.99 19.33 -32.44
C PRO A 65 25.77 20.20 -33.42
N ASN A 66 25.11 21.26 -33.92
CA ASN A 66 25.76 22.19 -34.79
C ASN A 66 26.56 23.17 -33.92
N TYR A 67 27.86 22.98 -33.85
CA TYR A 67 28.79 23.81 -33.07
C TYR A 67 28.80 25.28 -33.50
N LEU A 68 28.34 25.57 -34.71
CA LEU A 68 28.32 26.93 -35.27
C LEU A 68 27.05 27.73 -34.92
N THR A 69 25.95 27.05 -34.53
CA THR A 69 24.63 27.70 -34.29
C THR A 69 24.11 27.52 -32.86
N GLY A 70 24.94 27.18 -31.88
CA GLY A 70 24.53 27.17 -30.50
C GLY A 70 23.70 25.96 -30.05
N GLY A 71 23.79 24.83 -30.79
CA GLY A 71 23.06 23.57 -30.50
C GLY A 71 23.50 22.78 -29.27
N LEU A 72 24.32 23.36 -28.38
CA LEU A 72 24.75 22.73 -27.12
C LEU A 72 23.61 22.54 -26.12
N SER A 73 22.48 23.25 -26.28
CA SER A 73 21.29 23.11 -25.44
C SER A 73 20.31 22.03 -25.91
N GLN A 74 20.57 21.40 -27.06
CA GLN A 74 19.72 20.32 -27.57
C GLN A 74 20.12 18.97 -26.97
N HIS A 75 19.14 18.23 -26.49
CA HIS A 75 19.35 16.88 -25.98
C HIS A 75 19.67 15.91 -27.14
N SER A 76 20.88 15.38 -27.20
CA SER A 76 21.24 14.31 -28.15
C SER A 76 20.58 12.96 -27.83
N HIS A 77 20.18 12.79 -26.59
CA HIS A 77 19.35 11.69 -26.12
C HIS A 77 18.03 12.24 -25.64
N ALA A 78 16.93 11.86 -26.27
CA ALA A 78 15.59 12.26 -25.89
C ALA A 78 14.86 11.10 -25.21
N SER A 79 14.20 11.38 -24.09
CA SER A 79 13.31 10.40 -23.44
C SER A 79 11.93 10.48 -24.08
N TYR A 80 11.37 9.35 -24.49
CA TYR A 80 10.05 9.30 -25.13
C TYR A 80 9.01 8.62 -24.25
N ASN A 81 9.42 7.85 -23.25
CA ASN A 81 8.54 7.17 -22.33
C ASN A 81 9.10 7.25 -20.91
N VAL A 82 8.41 7.94 -20.04
CA VAL A 82 8.78 8.07 -18.63
C VAL A 82 7.57 7.68 -17.79
N ASN A 83 7.61 6.50 -17.24
CA ASN A 83 6.57 6.00 -16.34
C ASN A 83 7.10 5.95 -14.91
N GLY A 84 6.26 6.36 -13.96
CA GLY A 84 6.57 6.32 -12.55
C GLY A 84 5.61 5.39 -11.81
N LYS A 85 6.14 4.61 -10.88
CA LYS A 85 5.35 3.83 -9.94
C LYS A 85 5.57 4.36 -8.53
N LYS A 86 4.49 4.56 -7.82
CA LYS A 86 4.52 4.97 -6.42
C LYS A 86 4.39 3.73 -5.55
N THR A 87 5.33 3.57 -4.63
CA THR A 87 5.28 2.54 -3.60
C THR A 87 5.22 3.18 -2.22
N MET A 88 4.67 2.45 -1.26
CA MET A 88 4.55 2.90 0.11
C MET A 88 4.81 1.73 1.04
N THR A 89 5.68 1.94 2.03
CA THR A 89 5.91 0.98 3.09
C THR A 89 5.05 1.35 4.29
N LEU A 90 4.23 0.41 4.73
CA LEU A 90 3.33 0.53 5.87
C LEU A 90 3.82 -0.33 7.03
N ASN A 91 3.65 0.15 8.25
CA ASN A 91 4.03 -0.57 9.44
C ASN A 91 2.83 -0.64 10.40
N THR A 92 2.49 -1.86 10.85
CA THR A 92 1.34 -2.09 11.74
C THR A 92 1.57 -1.53 13.14
N GLY A 93 2.82 -1.36 13.53
CA GLY A 93 3.16 -1.24 14.94
C GLY A 93 3.00 -2.58 15.65
N PHE A 94 3.05 -2.55 16.96
CA PHE A 94 2.90 -3.76 17.77
C PHE A 94 1.44 -4.19 17.83
N ILE A 95 1.15 -5.35 17.26
CA ILE A 95 -0.18 -5.95 17.26
C ILE A 95 -0.16 -7.31 17.96
N PRO A 96 -1.29 -7.77 18.54
CA PRO A 96 -1.40 -9.09 19.13
C PRO A 96 -1.23 -10.20 18.08
N GLU A 97 -0.72 -11.36 18.50
CA GLU A 97 -0.55 -12.51 17.60
C GLU A 97 -1.86 -12.98 16.95
N SER A 98 -3.01 -12.69 17.57
CA SER A 98 -4.34 -12.99 17.00
C SER A 98 -4.57 -12.38 15.62
N PHE A 99 -3.90 -11.26 15.30
CA PHE A 99 -3.98 -10.60 13.98
C PHE A 99 -3.19 -11.30 12.87
N LYS A 100 -2.41 -12.34 13.20
CA LYS A 100 -1.61 -13.09 12.24
C LYS A 100 -2.45 -13.65 11.07
N GLU A 101 -3.65 -14.14 11.35
CA GLU A 101 -4.54 -14.66 10.31
C GLU A 101 -5.06 -13.55 9.39
N ASN A 102 -5.32 -12.36 9.92
CA ASN A 102 -5.75 -11.20 9.12
C ASN A 102 -4.62 -10.75 8.18
N ILE A 103 -3.38 -10.69 8.67
CA ILE A 103 -2.20 -10.38 7.84
C ILE A 103 -2.03 -11.42 6.74
N LYS A 104 -2.16 -12.70 7.07
CA LYS A 104 -2.10 -13.78 6.09
C LYS A 104 -3.19 -13.67 5.01
N GLN A 105 -4.42 -13.35 5.40
CA GLN A 105 -5.51 -13.13 4.46
C GLN A 105 -5.29 -11.90 3.59
N LEU A 106 -4.74 -10.82 4.15
CA LEU A 106 -4.33 -9.64 3.38
C LEU A 106 -3.32 -10.00 2.29
N MET A 107 -2.26 -10.77 2.65
CA MET A 107 -1.22 -11.21 1.71
C MET A 107 -1.75 -12.09 0.57
N LEU A 108 -2.79 -12.88 0.85
CA LEU A 108 -3.43 -13.77 -0.12
C LEU A 108 -4.59 -13.11 -0.89
N SER A 109 -4.92 -11.87 -0.57
CA SER A 109 -6.03 -11.17 -1.19
C SER A 109 -5.67 -10.67 -2.59
N GLU A 110 -6.51 -10.99 -3.58
CA GLU A 110 -6.37 -10.50 -4.97
C GLU A 110 -6.79 -9.03 -5.12
N LYS A 111 -7.60 -8.52 -4.21
CA LYS A 111 -8.16 -7.16 -4.29
C LYS A 111 -7.93 -6.42 -3.00
N VAL A 112 -7.01 -5.47 -3.08
CA VAL A 112 -6.62 -4.63 -1.94
C VAL A 112 -6.71 -3.16 -2.34
N TRP A 113 -7.15 -2.33 -1.41
CA TRP A 113 -7.26 -0.88 -1.59
C TRP A 113 -6.68 -0.16 -0.37
N ILE A 114 -6.22 1.04 -0.59
CA ILE A 114 -5.87 1.98 0.46
C ILE A 114 -6.85 3.15 0.47
N MET A 115 -7.24 3.59 1.67
CA MET A 115 -8.01 4.83 1.82
C MET A 115 -7.06 6.02 1.89
N VAL A 116 -7.29 7.02 1.03
CA VAL A 116 -6.57 8.30 1.02
C VAL A 116 -7.63 9.41 1.07
N GLY A 117 -7.84 9.95 2.27
CA GLY A 117 -9.02 10.78 2.52
C GLY A 117 -10.29 9.95 2.37
N ASP A 118 -11.19 10.37 1.48
CA ASP A 118 -12.45 9.68 1.18
C ASP A 118 -12.33 8.73 -0.03
N ASP A 119 -11.19 8.73 -0.72
CA ASP A 119 -10.98 7.94 -1.92
C ASP A 119 -10.44 6.53 -1.61
N LYS A 120 -11.03 5.53 -2.26
CA LYS A 120 -10.61 4.13 -2.20
C LYS A 120 -9.74 3.81 -3.41
N LEU A 121 -8.41 3.81 -3.22
CA LEU A 121 -7.43 3.63 -4.30
C LEU A 121 -6.96 2.18 -4.38
N PRO A 122 -6.95 1.55 -5.57
CA PRO A 122 -6.48 0.19 -5.75
C PRO A 122 -4.96 0.13 -5.58
N ILE A 123 -4.50 -0.92 -4.90
CA ILE A 123 -3.10 -1.21 -4.66
C ILE A 123 -2.79 -2.67 -4.91
N THR A 124 -1.51 -2.96 -5.07
CA THR A 124 -0.96 -4.31 -5.12
C THR A 124 0.05 -4.47 -4.00
N ILE A 125 0.02 -5.59 -3.29
CA ILE A 125 1.05 -5.93 -2.31
C ILE A 125 2.27 -6.39 -3.09
N LYS A 126 3.41 -5.78 -2.82
CA LYS A 126 4.67 -6.05 -3.52
C LYS A 126 5.50 -7.13 -2.85
N ASP A 127 5.32 -7.30 -1.54
CA ASP A 127 6.02 -8.33 -0.78
C ASP A 127 5.54 -9.72 -1.22
N SER A 128 6.48 -10.53 -1.72
CA SER A 128 6.22 -11.93 -2.06
C SER A 128 6.38 -12.87 -0.86
N ASP A 129 7.23 -12.46 0.08
CA ASP A 129 7.59 -13.25 1.26
C ASP A 129 7.38 -12.43 2.54
N MET A 130 6.66 -13.00 3.49
CA MET A 130 6.49 -12.42 4.81
C MET A 130 6.70 -13.49 5.87
N GLU A 131 7.64 -13.24 6.77
CA GLU A 131 7.85 -14.09 7.93
C GLU A 131 6.73 -13.86 8.96
N LEU A 132 5.90 -14.85 9.15
CA LEU A 132 4.87 -14.84 10.18
C LEU A 132 5.50 -15.14 11.55
N LYS A 133 5.89 -14.07 12.23
CA LYS A 133 6.58 -14.15 13.52
C LYS A 133 5.68 -14.79 14.58
N THR A 134 6.26 -15.65 15.39
CA THR A 134 5.63 -16.21 16.58
C THR A 134 6.48 -15.79 17.77
N SER A 135 5.88 -15.06 18.69
CA SER A 135 6.59 -14.65 19.90
C SER A 135 6.47 -15.72 20.98
N ILE A 136 7.60 -16.14 21.52
CA ILE A 136 7.63 -17.06 22.67
C ILE A 136 7.48 -16.29 23.99
N ASN A 137 7.98 -15.06 24.07
CA ASN A 137 8.03 -14.26 25.28
C ASN A 137 7.21 -12.96 25.24
N GLU A 138 6.94 -12.43 24.07
CA GLU A 138 6.20 -11.17 23.90
C GLU A 138 4.99 -11.39 22.99
N LYS A 139 3.80 -11.10 23.49
CA LYS A 139 2.53 -11.29 22.75
C LYS A 139 2.31 -10.25 21.64
N LEU A 140 3.30 -9.41 21.34
CA LEU A 140 3.21 -8.31 20.40
C LEU A 140 4.20 -8.48 19.25
N ILE A 141 3.69 -8.35 18.03
CA ILE A 141 4.46 -8.56 16.80
C ILE A 141 4.28 -7.33 15.91
N ASN A 142 5.32 -6.95 15.19
CA ASN A 142 5.32 -5.86 14.22
C ASN A 142 5.48 -6.41 12.80
N TYR A 143 4.65 -5.93 11.87
CA TYR A 143 4.74 -6.25 10.44
C TYR A 143 4.96 -4.99 9.61
N GLU A 144 5.82 -5.10 8.62
CA GLU A 144 6.00 -4.10 7.56
C GLU A 144 5.53 -4.68 6.24
N ILE A 145 4.80 -3.90 5.46
CA ILE A 145 4.23 -4.31 4.19
C ILE A 145 4.53 -3.24 3.14
N GLU A 146 5.15 -3.64 2.03
CA GLU A 146 5.34 -2.77 0.88
C GLU A 146 4.16 -2.92 -0.09
N ILE A 147 3.52 -1.80 -0.40
CA ILE A 147 2.43 -1.70 -1.35
C ILE A 147 2.83 -0.86 -2.56
N GLU A 148 2.27 -1.19 -3.72
CA GLU A 148 2.41 -0.42 -4.96
C GLU A 148 1.02 0.06 -5.39
N PHE A 149 0.90 1.33 -5.78
CA PHE A 149 -0.34 1.83 -6.35
C PHE A 149 -0.56 1.21 -7.73
N ALA A 150 -1.79 0.77 -8.00
CA ALA A 150 -2.15 0.05 -9.22
C ALA A 150 -2.29 0.96 -10.47
N TYR A 151 -1.79 2.19 -10.39
CA TYR A 151 -1.75 3.15 -11.49
C TYR A 151 -0.35 3.74 -11.65
N ASP A 152 0.02 4.02 -12.88
CA ASP A 152 1.29 4.66 -13.20
C ASP A 152 1.16 6.19 -13.06
N ILE A 153 2.22 6.82 -12.56
CA ILE A 153 2.33 8.26 -12.53
C ILE A 153 2.95 8.69 -13.85
N ILE A 154 2.16 9.42 -14.65
CA ILE A 154 2.61 9.98 -15.92
C ILE A 154 2.71 11.48 -15.74
N ASN A 155 3.87 12.05 -16.07
CA ASN A 155 4.04 13.49 -16.14
C ASN A 155 3.76 13.92 -17.57
N ASN A 156 2.52 14.32 -17.85
CA ASN A 156 2.18 14.94 -19.15
C ASN A 156 2.74 16.34 -19.19
N ILE A 157 3.89 16.49 -19.82
CA ILE A 157 4.36 17.78 -20.30
C ILE A 157 3.73 17.95 -21.69
N GLY A 158 2.56 18.59 -21.72
CA GLY A 158 1.92 19.04 -22.94
C GLY A 158 2.60 20.28 -23.49
#